data_91e1b1dde1ea02959c8614e30f489b0f
#
_entry.id   91e1b1dde1ea02959c8614e30f489b0f
#
_cell.length_a   1.000
_cell.length_b   1.000
_cell.length_c   1.000
_cell.angle_alpha   90.00
_cell.angle_beta   90.00
_cell.angle_gamma   90.00
#
_symmetry.space_group_name_H-M   'P 1'
#
loop_
_entity.id
_entity.type
_entity.pdbx_description
1 polymer ?
#
loop_
_entity_poly.entity_id
_entity_poly.type
_entity_poly.pdbx_seq_one_letter_code
_entity_poly.pdbx_strand_id
1 'polypeptide(L)' 'MTKKGGEAVPWYVYMLRCGDDSLYTGSTTDVQRRFQEHRSGTGARYTRSRPPVTLVYTEAAADRSAAQRREAAIKK' A
#
# COMPACT_ATOMS: atom_id res chain seq x y z
N MET A 1 -12.04 -16.08 -20.72
CA MET A 1 -12.23 -15.87 -20.29
C MET A 1 -12.25 -15.68 -19.63
N THR A 2 -12.21 -15.65 -19.47
CA THR A 2 -12.47 -15.31 -18.85
C THR A 2 -12.16 -15.08 -18.11
N LYS A 3 -12.05 -14.90 -17.96
CA LYS A 3 -12.03 -14.62 -17.27
C LYS A 3 -11.95 -14.26 -16.81
N LYS A 4 -11.98 -14.01 -17.06
CA LYS A 4 -12.11 -13.59 -16.50
C LYS A 4 -12.46 -13.48 -15.62
N GLY A 5 -12.45 -13.45 -16.41
CA GLY A 5 -13.29 -12.80 -15.51
C GLY A 5 -13.35 -13.33 -14.13
N GLY A 6 -13.37 -14.20 -13.81
CA GLY A 6 -13.43 -14.69 -12.46
C GLY A 6 -12.14 -14.56 -11.69
N GLU A 7 -11.15 -13.99 -12.30
CA GLU A 7 -9.86 -13.87 -11.61
C GLU A 7 -9.86 -12.71 -10.66
N ALA A 8 -9.50 -12.98 -9.42
CA ALA A 8 -9.37 -11.94 -8.43
C ALA A 8 -8.11 -11.12 -8.71
N VAL A 9 -8.23 -9.82 -8.67
CA VAL A 9 -7.08 -8.94 -8.73
C VAL A 9 -6.35 -9.06 -7.40
N PRO A 10 -5.03 -9.33 -7.42
CA PRO A 10 -4.30 -9.46 -6.17
C PRO A 10 -4.26 -8.13 -5.42
N TRP A 11 -4.40 -8.21 -4.10
CA TRP A 11 -4.29 -7.06 -3.23
C TRP A 11 -3.11 -7.24 -2.31
N TYR A 12 -2.54 -6.10 -1.87
CA TYR A 12 -1.38 -6.10 -1.00
C TYR A 12 -1.54 -5.03 0.06
N VAL A 13 -1.04 -5.33 1.24
CA VAL A 13 -0.79 -4.33 2.27
C VAL A 13 0.68 -4.00 2.22
N TYR A 14 1.02 -2.72 2.32
CA TYR A 14 2.42 -2.29 2.26
C TYR A 14 2.68 -1.29 3.37
N MET A 15 3.95 -1.17 3.75
CA MET A 15 4.38 -0.19 4.74
C MET A 15 5.56 0.60 4.19
N LEU A 16 5.50 1.90 4.41
CA LEU A 16 6.56 2.83 4.02
C LEU A 16 7.14 3.46 5.27
N ARG A 17 8.46 3.55 5.33
CA ARG A 17 9.12 4.38 6.34
C ARG A 17 9.34 5.76 5.76
N CYS A 18 8.94 6.78 6.50
CA CYS A 18 9.04 8.16 6.08
C CYS A 18 10.32 8.80 6.60
N GLY A 19 10.61 10.03 6.13
CA GLY A 19 11.83 10.72 6.49
C GLY A 19 11.96 11.04 7.97
N ASP A 20 10.85 11.08 8.70
CA ASP A 20 10.83 11.29 10.14
C ASP A 20 10.79 9.98 10.92
N ASP A 21 11.09 8.86 10.25
CA ASP A 21 11.08 7.50 10.80
C ASP A 21 9.70 6.96 11.17
N SER A 22 8.65 7.71 10.88
CA SER A 22 7.30 7.18 11.08
C SER A 22 6.96 6.17 9.98
N LEU A 23 5.94 5.34 10.24
CA LEU A 23 5.49 4.33 9.29
C LEU A 23 4.11 4.69 8.76
N TYR A 24 3.94 4.50 7.46
CA TYR A 24 2.66 4.65 6.80
C TYR A 24 2.23 3.30 6.25
N THR A 25 0.99 2.90 6.50
CA THR A 25 0.43 1.63 6.03
C THR A 25 -0.70 1.90 5.06
N GLY A 26 -0.69 1.19 3.94
CA GLY A 26 -1.75 1.31 2.95
C GLY A 26 -2.03 -0.01 2.27
N SER A 27 -3.00 -0.01 1.38
CA SER A 27 -3.31 -1.19 0.58
C SER A 27 -3.50 -0.78 -0.89
N THR A 28 -3.15 -1.70 -1.79
CA THR A 28 -3.20 -1.42 -3.22
C THR A 28 -3.17 -2.71 -4.01
N THR A 29 -3.57 -2.63 -5.28
CA THR A 29 -3.39 -3.73 -6.22
C THR A 29 -2.05 -3.64 -6.95
N ASP A 30 -1.34 -2.51 -6.85
CA ASP A 30 -0.09 -2.30 -7.56
C ASP A 30 0.90 -1.56 -6.66
N VAL A 31 1.69 -2.32 -5.92
CA VAL A 31 2.61 -1.78 -4.92
C VAL A 31 3.63 -0.85 -5.56
N GLN A 32 4.21 -1.25 -6.70
CA GLN A 32 5.25 -0.44 -7.33
C GLN A 32 4.73 0.91 -7.77
N ARG A 33 3.57 0.93 -8.43
CA ARG A 33 2.97 2.18 -8.87
C ARG A 33 2.63 3.07 -7.68
N ARG A 34 2.02 2.50 -6.66
CA ARG A 34 1.63 3.28 -5.49
C ARG A 34 2.84 3.84 -4.75
N PHE A 35 3.91 3.04 -4.66
CA PHE A 35 5.15 3.50 -4.06
C PHE A 35 5.73 4.68 -4.84
N GLN A 36 5.73 4.61 -6.18
CA GLN A 36 6.21 5.72 -6.99
C GLN A 36 5.38 6.98 -6.78
N GLU A 37 4.07 6.83 -6.63
CA GLU A 37 3.20 7.97 -6.32
C GLU A 37 3.57 8.62 -5.00
N HIS A 38 3.85 7.81 -3.99
CA HIS A 38 4.28 8.35 -2.70
C HIS A 38 5.62 9.06 -2.83
N ARG A 39 6.55 8.50 -3.57
CA ARG A 39 7.87 9.11 -3.77
C ARG A 39 7.79 10.43 -4.51
N SER A 40 6.90 10.54 -5.48
CA SER A 40 6.78 11.74 -6.31
C SER A 40 5.93 12.83 -5.64
N GLY A 41 5.37 12.55 -4.47
CA GLY A 41 4.57 13.52 -3.76
C GLY A 41 3.11 13.58 -4.18
N THR A 42 2.65 12.59 -4.95
CA THR A 42 1.25 12.53 -5.40
C THR A 42 0.46 11.47 -4.66
N GLY A 43 1.06 10.81 -3.69
CA GLY A 43 0.39 9.80 -2.90
C GLY A 43 -0.40 10.39 -1.75
N ALA A 44 -0.39 9.72 -0.60
CA ALA A 44 -1.15 10.16 0.55
C ALA A 44 -0.59 11.46 1.13
N ARG A 45 -1.47 12.24 1.73
CA ARG A 45 -1.06 13.49 2.38
C ARG A 45 0.01 13.26 3.44
N TYR A 46 -0.14 12.16 4.19
CA TYR A 46 0.80 11.84 5.25
C TYR A 46 2.24 11.71 4.72
N THR A 47 2.41 10.95 3.64
CA THR A 47 3.75 10.70 3.09
C THR A 47 4.28 11.88 2.31
N ARG A 48 3.38 12.71 1.75
CA ARG A 48 3.77 13.84 0.93
C ARG A 48 4.59 14.86 1.69
N SER A 49 4.33 15.02 2.97
CA SER A 49 5.04 15.98 3.80
C SER A 49 6.22 15.37 4.56
N ARG A 50 6.55 14.10 4.33
CA ARG A 50 7.57 13.38 5.10
C ARG A 50 8.56 12.60 4.22
N PRO A 51 9.09 13.23 3.15
CA PRO A 51 10.08 12.53 2.34
C PRO A 51 11.40 12.42 3.08
N PRO A 52 12.25 11.48 2.70
CA PRO A 52 12.04 10.47 1.67
C PRO A 52 11.23 9.30 2.22
N VAL A 53 10.55 8.56 1.31
CA VAL A 53 9.81 7.37 1.70
C VAL A 53 10.52 6.13 1.17
N THR A 54 10.51 5.06 1.97
CA THR A 54 11.14 3.79 1.62
C THR A 54 10.14 2.67 1.85
N LEU A 55 10.02 1.78 0.86
CA LEU A 55 9.15 0.61 1.01
C LEU A 55 9.86 -0.40 1.89
N VAL A 56 9.26 -0.74 3.02
CA VAL A 56 9.91 -1.62 4.01
C VAL A 56 9.15 -2.93 4.23
N TYR A 57 7.91 -3.06 3.73
CA TYR A 57 7.14 -4.27 3.98
C TYR A 57 6.00 -4.40 2.98
N THR A 58 5.75 -5.62 2.52
CA THR A 58 4.56 -5.94 1.73
C THR A 58 4.04 -7.30 2.15
N GLU A 59 2.72 -7.47 2.08
CA GLU A 59 2.12 -8.78 2.26
C GLU A 59 0.90 -8.90 1.35
N ALA A 60 0.68 -10.08 0.81
CA ALA A 60 -0.46 -10.35 -0.06
C ALA A 60 -1.73 -10.52 0.77
N ALA A 61 -2.86 -10.14 0.20
CA ALA A 61 -4.17 -10.32 0.81
C ALA A 61 -5.11 -10.95 -0.21
N ALA A 62 -6.11 -11.66 0.28
CA ALA A 62 -7.00 -12.42 -0.58
C ALA A 62 -7.83 -11.50 -1.49
N ASP A 63 -8.27 -10.37 -0.96
CA ASP A 63 -9.08 -9.42 -1.70
C ASP A 63 -8.99 -8.04 -1.03
N ARG A 64 -9.74 -7.09 -1.55
CA ARG A 64 -9.72 -5.73 -1.03
C ARG A 64 -10.16 -5.68 0.44
N SER A 65 -11.20 -6.43 0.77
CA SER A 65 -11.72 -6.43 2.14
C SER A 65 -10.69 -6.96 3.13
N ALA A 66 -10.01 -8.06 2.77
CA ALA A 66 -8.97 -8.63 3.62
C ALA A 66 -7.81 -7.65 3.79
N ALA A 67 -7.42 -6.98 2.69
CA ALA A 67 -6.34 -6.00 2.74
C ALA A 67 -6.69 -4.85 3.67
N GLN A 68 -7.93 -4.35 3.58
CA GLN A 68 -8.34 -3.23 4.42
C GLN A 68 -8.43 -3.61 5.89
N ARG A 69 -8.88 -4.83 6.18
CA ARG A 69 -8.90 -5.31 7.57
C ARG A 69 -7.49 -5.43 8.14
N ARG A 70 -6.56 -5.92 7.30
CA ARG A 70 -5.17 -6.06 7.73
C ARG A 70 -4.53 -4.69 7.95
N GLU A 71 -4.79 -3.77 7.03
CA GLU A 71 -4.29 -2.40 7.17
C GLU A 71 -4.77 -1.77 8.48
N ALA A 72 -6.05 -1.91 8.78
CA ALA A 72 -6.61 -1.37 10.02
C ALA A 72 -5.96 -2.01 11.26
N ALA A 73 -5.70 -3.31 11.21
CA ALA A 73 -5.06 -4.01 12.32
C ALA A 73 -3.64 -3.51 12.56
N ILE A 74 -2.91 -3.26 11.48
CA ILE A 74 -1.53 -2.77 11.60
C ILE A 74 -1.49 -1.35 12.13
N LYS A 75 -2.45 -0.52 11.72
CA LYS A 75 -2.49 0.89 12.13
C LYS A 75 -2.87 1.10 13.58
N LYS A 76 -3.36 0.11 14.26
CA LYS A 76 -3.76 0.23 15.66
C LYS A 76 -2.58 0.57 16.62
#